data_0885e52860065502b511f531d372d025
#
_entry.id   0885e52860065502b511f531d372d025
#
_cell.length_a   1.000
_cell.length_b   1.000
_cell.length_c   1.000
_cell.angle_alpha   90.00
_cell.angle_beta   90.00
_cell.angle_gamma   90.00
#
_symmetry.space_group_name_H-M   'P 1'
#
loop_
_entity.id
_entity.type
_entity.pdbx_description
1 polymer ?
#
loop_
_entity_poly.entity_id
_entity_poly.type
_entity_poly.pdbx_seq_one_letter_code
_entity_poly.pdbx_strand_id
1 'polypeptide(L)'
;MKLLLPTSTAGSLPKPSWLAEPEKLWSPWKLQGEELLEAKQDALRLSLQEQVHAGIDIVSDGEQTRQHFVTTFIEHLDGVDFEKRETVRIRNRYDASVPSVVGAVSRQKPVFVEDAKFLRSQTDRPIKWALPGPMTMIDTLYDGHYKSREKLAWEFAKILNQEARELEAAGVDIIQFDEPAFNVFFDEVNDWGVATLERALEGLKCETAVHICYGYGIKANTDWKKSFGS
;
A
#
# COMPACT_ATOMS: atom_id res chain seq x y z
N MET A 1 -9.22 -20.03 -20.04
CA MET A 1 -10.24 -20.68 -19.19
C MET A 1 -10.47 -19.77 -17.99
N LYS A 2 -11.71 -19.34 -17.71
CA LYS A 2 -11.97 -18.48 -16.55
C LYS A 2 -11.83 -19.34 -15.29
N LEU A 3 -10.93 -18.95 -14.37
CA LEU A 3 -10.76 -19.64 -13.09
C LEU A 3 -12.04 -19.50 -12.26
N LEU A 4 -12.48 -20.58 -11.62
CA LEU A 4 -13.74 -20.57 -10.87
C LEU A 4 -13.59 -19.81 -9.54
N LEU A 5 -12.48 -20.02 -8.83
CA LEU A 5 -12.14 -19.41 -7.56
C LEU A 5 -10.63 -19.11 -7.56
N PRO A 6 -10.18 -18.03 -8.24
CA PRO A 6 -8.76 -17.74 -8.32
C PRO A 6 -8.21 -17.37 -6.94
N THR A 7 -7.02 -17.87 -6.64
CA THR A 7 -6.29 -17.61 -5.40
C THR A 7 -5.34 -16.44 -5.57
N SER A 8 -5.19 -15.63 -4.52
CA SER A 8 -4.23 -14.51 -4.46
C SER A 8 -3.77 -14.27 -3.02
N THR A 9 -2.57 -13.73 -2.84
CA THR A 9 -2.11 -13.22 -1.54
C THR A 9 -2.82 -11.89 -1.24
N ALA A 10 -3.13 -11.61 0.04
CA ALA A 10 -3.77 -10.36 0.42
C ALA A 10 -2.79 -9.17 0.38
N GLY A 11 -1.60 -9.35 0.92
CA GLY A 11 -0.58 -8.28 1.06
C GLY A 11 0.84 -8.85 1.08
N SER A 12 1.69 -8.26 1.93
CA SER A 12 3.13 -8.54 2.00
C SER A 12 3.47 -9.98 2.37
N LEU A 13 4.50 -10.52 1.74
CA LEU A 13 5.21 -11.73 2.15
C LEU A 13 6.46 -11.34 2.98
N PRO A 14 6.95 -12.25 3.85
CA PRO A 14 8.15 -11.98 4.63
C PRO A 14 9.35 -11.63 3.75
N LYS A 15 10.07 -10.55 4.09
CA LYS A 15 11.30 -10.20 3.39
C LYS A 15 12.44 -11.13 3.80
N PRO A 16 13.33 -11.50 2.86
CA PRO A 16 14.54 -12.24 3.20
C PRO A 16 15.39 -11.47 4.23
N SER A 17 15.97 -12.21 5.18
CA SER A 17 16.79 -11.63 6.26
C SER A 17 18.09 -10.96 5.78
N TRP A 18 18.55 -11.28 4.57
CA TRP A 18 19.67 -10.60 3.94
C TRP A 18 19.31 -9.24 3.33
N LEU A 19 18.03 -9.03 2.96
CA LEU A 19 17.54 -7.78 2.36
C LEU A 19 17.19 -6.74 3.43
N ALA A 20 16.44 -7.14 4.46
CA ALA A 20 15.91 -6.23 5.47
C ALA A 20 15.84 -6.90 6.85
N GLU A 21 15.46 -6.12 7.88
CA GLU A 21 15.18 -6.64 9.23
C GLU A 21 13.71 -7.07 9.32
N PRO A 22 13.38 -8.36 9.17
CA PRO A 22 12.00 -8.83 9.02
C PRO A 22 11.15 -8.66 10.29
N GLU A 23 11.80 -8.56 11.47
CA GLU A 23 11.14 -8.41 12.78
C GLU A 23 10.58 -6.99 13.03
N LYS A 24 10.95 -6.02 12.19
CA LYS A 24 10.50 -4.64 12.33
C LYS A 24 9.37 -4.35 11.35
N LEU A 25 8.34 -3.67 11.83
CA LEU A 25 7.21 -3.22 10.99
C LEU A 25 7.68 -2.33 9.82
N TRP A 26 8.62 -1.45 10.08
CA TRP A 26 9.38 -0.69 9.10
C TRP A 26 10.71 -1.37 8.90
N SER A 27 10.78 -2.29 7.97
CA SER A 27 11.93 -3.15 7.78
C SER A 27 13.13 -2.38 7.18
N PRO A 28 14.11 -1.92 7.99
CA PRO A 28 15.28 -1.22 7.47
C PRO A 28 16.05 -2.08 6.48
N TRP A 29 16.44 -1.48 5.36
CA TRP A 29 17.29 -2.13 4.39
C TRP A 29 18.69 -2.39 4.96
N LYS A 30 19.27 -3.54 4.63
CA LYS A 30 20.64 -3.93 5.02
C LYS A 30 21.67 -3.57 3.95
N LEU A 31 21.22 -3.20 2.77
CA LEU A 31 22.02 -2.87 1.59
C LEU A 31 21.70 -1.44 1.14
N GLN A 32 22.53 -0.90 0.25
CA GLN A 32 22.38 0.44 -0.29
C GLN A 32 22.73 0.48 -1.80
N GLY A 33 22.33 1.55 -2.47
CA GLY A 33 22.70 1.80 -3.87
C GLY A 33 22.27 0.70 -4.83
N GLU A 34 23.15 0.34 -5.76
CA GLU A 34 22.89 -0.68 -6.80
C GLU A 34 22.70 -2.08 -6.21
N GLU A 35 23.44 -2.42 -5.14
CA GLU A 35 23.28 -3.69 -4.44
C GLU A 35 21.89 -3.84 -3.83
N LEU A 36 21.31 -2.76 -3.31
CA LEU A 36 19.93 -2.76 -2.80
C LEU A 36 18.92 -2.97 -3.93
N LEU A 37 19.13 -2.33 -5.09
CA LEU A 37 18.25 -2.49 -6.23
C LEU A 37 18.24 -3.94 -6.73
N GLU A 38 19.42 -4.55 -6.92
CA GLU A 38 19.56 -5.95 -7.31
C GLU A 38 18.90 -6.87 -6.27
N ALA A 39 19.18 -6.65 -4.98
CA ALA A 39 18.61 -7.44 -3.90
C ALA A 39 17.08 -7.35 -3.83
N LYS A 40 16.48 -6.19 -4.07
CA LYS A 40 15.02 -6.03 -4.16
C LYS A 40 14.45 -6.85 -5.32
N GLN A 41 15.10 -6.83 -6.49
CA GLN A 41 14.69 -7.61 -7.64
C GLN A 41 14.79 -9.12 -7.38
N ASP A 42 15.85 -9.59 -6.73
CA ASP A 42 16.01 -10.99 -6.36
C ASP A 42 14.98 -11.43 -5.32
N ALA A 43 14.70 -10.61 -4.31
CA ALA A 43 13.65 -10.89 -3.34
C ALA A 43 12.25 -10.96 -4.01
N LEU A 44 11.98 -10.10 -4.98
CA LEU A 44 10.75 -10.15 -5.78
C LEU A 44 10.67 -11.46 -6.57
N ARG A 45 11.75 -11.89 -7.25
CA ARG A 45 11.81 -13.18 -7.96
C ARG A 45 11.55 -14.35 -7.03
N LEU A 46 12.16 -14.37 -5.84
CA LEU A 46 11.93 -15.42 -4.84
C LEU A 46 10.48 -15.42 -4.38
N SER A 47 9.92 -14.27 -4.04
CA SER A 47 8.51 -14.12 -3.65
C SER A 47 7.57 -14.63 -4.75
N LEU A 48 7.86 -14.31 -6.01
CA LEU A 48 7.09 -14.79 -7.16
C LEU A 48 7.18 -16.33 -7.29
N GLN A 49 8.38 -16.90 -7.16
CA GLN A 49 8.57 -18.35 -7.24
C GLN A 49 7.80 -19.08 -6.14
N GLU A 50 7.82 -18.60 -4.91
CA GLU A 50 7.05 -19.17 -3.80
C GLU A 50 5.56 -19.16 -4.08
N GLN A 51 5.01 -18.07 -4.61
CA GLN A 51 3.61 -17.97 -4.98
C GLN A 51 3.26 -18.96 -6.12
N VAL A 52 4.12 -19.07 -7.12
CA VAL A 52 3.93 -20.01 -8.25
C VAL A 52 3.99 -21.45 -7.78
N HIS A 53 4.97 -21.82 -6.93
CA HIS A 53 5.10 -23.17 -6.36
C HIS A 53 3.93 -23.54 -5.45
N ALA A 54 3.39 -22.56 -4.71
CA ALA A 54 2.19 -22.74 -3.89
C ALA A 54 0.89 -22.84 -4.72
N GLY A 55 0.96 -22.69 -6.04
CA GLY A 55 -0.20 -22.77 -6.93
C GLY A 55 -1.10 -21.54 -6.91
N ILE A 56 -0.61 -20.37 -6.48
CA ILE A 56 -1.35 -19.11 -6.49
C ILE A 56 -1.62 -18.69 -7.94
N ASP A 57 -2.86 -18.38 -8.25
CA ASP A 57 -3.30 -18.04 -9.61
C ASP A 57 -2.95 -16.63 -10.01
N ILE A 58 -3.19 -15.66 -9.10
CA ILE A 58 -2.94 -14.23 -9.27
C ILE A 58 -1.80 -13.86 -8.35
N VAL A 59 -0.64 -13.56 -8.92
CA VAL A 59 0.59 -13.28 -8.17
C VAL A 59 0.80 -11.80 -7.91
N SER A 60 1.67 -11.46 -6.97
CA SER A 60 2.05 -10.09 -6.61
C SER A 60 3.55 -9.97 -6.44
N ASP A 61 4.06 -8.74 -6.27
CA ASP A 61 5.44 -8.46 -5.88
C ASP A 61 5.78 -8.94 -4.45
N GLY A 62 4.75 -9.36 -3.67
CA GLY A 62 4.89 -9.68 -2.25
C GLY A 62 5.37 -8.52 -1.40
N GLU A 63 5.30 -7.29 -1.93
CA GLU A 63 5.80 -6.04 -1.32
C GLU A 63 7.31 -6.07 -0.98
N GLN A 64 8.09 -6.83 -1.73
CA GLN A 64 9.51 -7.03 -1.45
C GLN A 64 10.34 -5.76 -1.68
N THR A 65 9.88 -4.85 -2.54
CA THR A 65 10.58 -3.60 -2.86
C THR A 65 10.23 -2.44 -1.92
N ARG A 66 9.30 -2.64 -0.98
CA ARG A 66 8.77 -1.63 -0.06
C ARG A 66 9.14 -1.93 1.40
N GLN A 67 9.56 -0.92 2.15
CA GLN A 67 9.75 -1.05 3.61
C GLN A 67 8.42 -1.14 4.35
N HIS A 68 7.47 -0.32 3.93
CA HIS A 68 6.12 -0.28 4.49
C HIS A 68 5.11 0.08 3.39
N PHE A 69 3.94 -0.55 3.40
CA PHE A 69 2.95 -0.43 2.31
C PHE A 69 2.40 0.98 2.09
N VAL A 70 2.37 1.84 3.12
CA VAL A 70 1.91 3.23 3.01
C VAL A 70 3.08 4.20 2.84
N THR A 71 3.98 4.20 3.80
CA THR A 71 4.99 5.25 3.93
C THR A 71 6.02 5.22 2.81
N THR A 72 6.33 4.04 2.25
CA THR A 72 7.20 3.97 1.07
C THR A 72 6.62 4.73 -0.12
N PHE A 73 5.30 4.73 -0.29
CA PHE A 73 4.67 5.57 -1.32
C PHE A 73 4.81 7.06 -0.99
N ILE A 74 4.50 7.43 0.26
CA ILE A 74 4.52 8.83 0.71
C ILE A 74 5.91 9.45 0.65
N GLU A 75 6.98 8.67 0.87
CA GLU A 75 8.39 9.13 0.78
C GLU A 75 8.77 9.71 -0.59
N HIS A 76 8.01 9.37 -1.63
CA HIS A 76 8.24 9.82 -3.00
C HIS A 76 7.38 11.03 -3.39
N LEU A 77 6.65 11.61 -2.45
CA LEU A 77 5.76 12.75 -2.68
C LEU A 77 6.36 14.04 -2.15
N ASP A 78 6.14 15.13 -2.88
CA ASP A 78 6.40 16.47 -2.37
C ASP A 78 5.31 16.88 -1.37
N GLY A 79 5.60 17.88 -0.55
CA GLY A 79 4.67 18.43 0.44
C GLY A 79 4.61 17.67 1.76
N VAL A 80 5.39 16.58 1.90
CA VAL A 80 5.51 15.80 3.14
C VAL A 80 6.94 15.89 3.68
N ASP A 81 7.06 16.26 4.96
CA ASP A 81 8.33 16.38 5.67
C ASP A 81 8.48 15.23 6.68
N PHE A 82 9.43 14.32 6.40
CA PHE A 82 9.71 13.15 7.22
C PHE A 82 10.55 13.44 8.47
N GLU A 83 11.26 14.57 8.49
CA GLU A 83 12.01 15.04 9.67
C GLU A 83 11.09 15.74 10.67
N LYS A 84 10.06 16.44 10.17
CA LYS A 84 9.03 17.07 11.00
C LYS A 84 7.97 16.05 11.38
N ARG A 85 8.12 15.48 12.56
CA ARG A 85 7.25 14.41 13.06
C ARG A 85 6.33 14.90 14.17
N GLU A 86 5.09 14.39 14.12
CA GLU A 86 4.07 14.64 15.13
C GLU A 86 3.49 13.32 15.65
N THR A 87 3.02 13.31 16.87
CA THR A 87 2.34 12.15 17.42
C THR A 87 0.87 12.18 17.07
N VAL A 88 0.38 11.15 16.37
CA VAL A 88 -1.03 11.00 16.02
C VAL A 88 -1.57 9.65 16.48
N ARG A 89 -2.88 9.61 16.68
CA ARG A 89 -3.61 8.39 17.06
C ARG A 89 -3.99 7.61 15.80
N ILE A 90 -3.25 6.53 15.50
CA ILE A 90 -3.50 5.68 14.32
C ILE A 90 -4.73 4.79 14.57
N ARG A 91 -5.74 4.92 13.68
CA ARG A 91 -6.99 4.12 13.70
C ARG A 91 -7.62 4.03 15.09
N ASN A 92 -7.52 5.09 15.88
CA ASN A 92 -8.01 5.16 17.26
C ASN A 92 -7.45 4.05 18.19
N ARG A 93 -6.32 3.42 17.88
CA ARG A 93 -5.78 2.24 18.57
C ARG A 93 -4.49 2.49 19.32
N TYR A 94 -3.52 3.16 18.70
CA TYR A 94 -2.21 3.43 19.27
C TYR A 94 -1.65 4.75 18.76
N ASP A 95 -0.75 5.33 19.54
CA ASP A 95 -0.07 6.56 19.16
C ASP A 95 1.21 6.23 18.38
N ALA A 96 1.45 6.97 17.30
CA ALA A 96 2.65 6.82 16.48
C ALA A 96 3.21 8.18 16.09
N SER A 97 4.53 8.26 15.99
CA SER A 97 5.23 9.39 15.44
C SER A 97 5.23 9.30 13.91
N VAL A 98 4.55 10.25 13.26
CA VAL A 98 4.32 10.25 11.81
C VAL A 98 4.89 11.49 11.15
N PRO A 99 5.22 11.47 9.84
CA PRO A 99 5.64 12.66 9.10
C PRO A 99 4.50 13.68 8.95
N SER A 100 4.87 14.93 8.67
CA SER A 100 3.94 16.03 8.57
C SER A 100 3.74 16.49 7.13
N VAL A 101 2.49 16.71 6.74
CA VAL A 101 2.14 17.44 5.51
C VAL A 101 2.37 18.93 5.77
N VAL A 102 3.35 19.52 5.08
CA VAL A 102 3.80 20.89 5.27
C VAL A 102 3.49 21.81 4.07
N GLY A 103 3.03 21.23 2.98
CA GLY A 103 2.70 21.94 1.74
C GLY A 103 1.70 21.15 0.90
N ALA A 104 1.38 21.66 -0.28
CA ALA A 104 0.55 20.93 -1.24
C ALA A 104 1.24 19.60 -1.63
N VAL A 105 0.52 18.48 -1.47
CA VAL A 105 1.05 17.17 -1.84
C VAL A 105 1.04 17.00 -3.37
N SER A 106 2.13 16.49 -3.92
CA SER A 106 2.22 16.19 -5.36
C SER A 106 3.16 15.02 -5.63
N ARG A 107 2.95 14.36 -6.77
CA ARG A 107 3.78 13.26 -7.27
C ARG A 107 4.48 13.72 -8.55
N GLN A 108 5.80 13.77 -8.56
CA GLN A 108 6.59 14.24 -9.70
C GLN A 108 6.90 13.11 -10.70
N LYS A 109 6.98 11.88 -10.23
CA LYS A 109 7.33 10.71 -11.03
C LYS A 109 6.62 9.45 -10.51
N PRO A 110 6.49 8.41 -11.35
CA PRO A 110 5.99 7.10 -10.92
C PRO A 110 6.75 6.56 -9.70
N VAL A 111 6.04 5.92 -8.79
CA VAL A 111 6.66 5.36 -7.57
C VAL A 111 6.98 3.88 -7.76
N PHE A 112 6.01 3.09 -8.21
CA PHE A 112 6.14 1.63 -8.31
C PHE A 112 6.11 1.08 -9.74
N VAL A 113 5.99 1.94 -10.75
CA VAL A 113 5.80 1.51 -12.14
C VAL A 113 6.97 0.69 -12.68
N GLU A 114 8.21 1.04 -12.31
CA GLU A 114 9.38 0.26 -12.75
C GLU A 114 9.44 -1.12 -12.06
N ASP A 115 9.06 -1.20 -10.79
CA ASP A 115 8.94 -2.48 -10.08
C ASP A 115 7.83 -3.36 -10.69
N ALA A 116 6.71 -2.76 -11.09
CA ALA A 116 5.61 -3.46 -11.77
C ALA A 116 6.02 -3.99 -13.16
N LYS A 117 6.74 -3.19 -13.95
CA LYS A 117 7.32 -3.64 -15.22
C LYS A 117 8.28 -4.79 -15.03
N PHE A 118 9.11 -4.71 -13.99
CA PHE A 118 10.02 -5.79 -13.64
C PHE A 118 9.25 -7.06 -13.26
N LEU A 119 8.25 -6.98 -12.39
CA LEU A 119 7.38 -8.11 -12.05
C LEU A 119 6.73 -8.71 -13.31
N ARG A 120 6.17 -7.86 -14.20
CA ARG A 120 5.54 -8.31 -15.45
C ARG A 120 6.51 -9.06 -16.34
N SER A 121 7.78 -8.65 -16.39
CA SER A 121 8.80 -9.34 -17.18
C SER A 121 9.17 -10.73 -16.66
N GLN A 122 8.81 -11.08 -15.43
CA GLN A 122 9.16 -12.34 -14.79
C GLN A 122 8.04 -13.42 -14.86
N THR A 123 6.84 -13.07 -15.31
CA THR A 123 5.70 -14.00 -15.31
C THR A 123 4.63 -13.66 -16.34
N ASP A 124 3.95 -14.68 -16.87
CA ASP A 124 2.75 -14.53 -17.71
C ASP A 124 1.45 -14.67 -16.91
N ARG A 125 1.53 -14.96 -15.59
CA ARG A 125 0.34 -15.04 -14.73
C ARG A 125 -0.28 -13.67 -14.56
N PRO A 126 -1.59 -13.58 -14.27
CA PRO A 126 -2.20 -12.32 -13.83
C PRO A 126 -1.45 -11.77 -12.63
N ILE A 127 -1.14 -10.48 -12.66
CA ILE A 127 -0.48 -9.78 -11.55
C ILE A 127 -1.40 -8.79 -10.87
N LYS A 128 -1.34 -8.79 -9.55
CA LYS A 128 -2.04 -7.84 -8.69
C LYS A 128 -1.04 -6.92 -8.03
N TRP A 129 -1.34 -5.62 -8.03
CA TRP A 129 -0.55 -4.61 -7.33
C TRP A 129 -1.38 -3.94 -6.24
N ALA A 130 -0.87 -3.91 -5.01
CA ALA A 130 -1.52 -3.25 -3.89
C ALA A 130 -0.99 -1.83 -3.71
N LEU A 131 -1.91 -0.88 -3.57
CA LEU A 131 -1.66 0.52 -3.21
C LEU A 131 -2.36 0.84 -1.89
N PRO A 132 -1.84 1.74 -1.06
CA PRO A 132 -2.60 2.24 0.07
C PRO A 132 -3.79 3.05 -0.43
N GLY A 133 -4.93 2.96 0.24
CA GLY A 133 -6.07 3.80 -0.09
C GLY A 133 -5.97 5.21 0.51
N PRO A 134 -6.75 6.18 -0.01
CA PRO A 134 -6.68 7.59 0.41
C PRO A 134 -6.87 7.80 1.91
N MET A 135 -7.86 7.14 2.52
CA MET A 135 -8.11 7.27 3.97
C MET A 135 -7.00 6.66 4.81
N THR A 136 -6.42 5.57 4.36
CA THR A 136 -5.30 4.93 5.04
C THR A 136 -4.03 5.78 4.98
N MET A 137 -3.81 6.49 3.87
CA MET A 137 -2.69 7.42 3.76
C MET A 137 -2.82 8.58 4.75
N ILE A 138 -3.96 9.25 4.81
CA ILE A 138 -4.15 10.40 5.72
C ILE A 138 -4.10 10.01 7.20
N ASP A 139 -4.45 8.77 7.53
CA ASP A 139 -4.41 8.26 8.91
C ASP A 139 -2.97 8.02 9.41
N THR A 140 -1.98 8.00 8.52
CA THR A 140 -0.56 7.80 8.83
C THR A 140 0.27 9.08 8.74
N LEU A 141 -0.38 10.24 8.70
CA LEU A 141 0.23 11.55 8.54
C LEU A 141 -0.35 12.57 9.53
N TYR A 142 0.44 13.58 9.87
CA TYR A 142 -0.08 14.80 10.50
C TYR A 142 -0.36 15.85 9.42
N ASP A 143 -1.63 16.30 9.33
CA ASP A 143 -1.99 17.36 8.38
C ASP A 143 -1.70 18.75 8.95
N GLY A 144 -0.52 19.27 8.67
CA GLY A 144 -0.10 20.63 9.01
C GLY A 144 -0.54 21.69 8.01
N HIS A 145 -0.95 21.32 6.81
CA HIS A 145 -1.22 22.24 5.70
C HIS A 145 -2.71 22.39 5.38
N TYR A 146 -3.40 21.32 5.01
CA TYR A 146 -4.81 21.38 4.56
C TYR A 146 -5.79 21.61 5.71
N LYS A 147 -5.46 21.15 6.91
CA LYS A 147 -6.31 21.21 8.11
C LYS A 147 -7.68 20.59 7.89
N SER A 148 -7.75 19.58 7.04
CA SER A 148 -8.96 18.86 6.68
C SER A 148 -8.61 17.48 6.14
N ARG A 149 -9.00 16.44 6.87
CA ARG A 149 -8.82 15.04 6.46
C ARG A 149 -9.43 14.78 5.09
N GLU A 150 -10.63 15.27 4.84
CA GLU A 150 -11.32 15.13 3.57
C GLU A 150 -10.53 15.76 2.42
N LYS A 151 -10.12 17.04 2.54
CA LYS A 151 -9.36 17.71 1.48
C LYS A 151 -8.06 16.97 1.17
N LEU A 152 -7.33 16.55 2.19
CA LEU A 152 -6.09 15.80 2.02
C LEU A 152 -6.36 14.43 1.35
N ALA A 153 -7.43 13.73 1.72
CA ALA A 153 -7.82 12.47 1.09
C ALA A 153 -8.13 12.62 -0.41
N TRP A 154 -8.82 13.71 -0.79
CA TRP A 154 -9.08 14.02 -2.20
C TRP A 154 -7.80 14.28 -3.00
N GLU A 155 -6.79 14.92 -2.43
CA GLU A 155 -5.48 15.10 -3.10
C GLU A 155 -4.76 13.75 -3.26
N PHE A 156 -4.74 12.92 -2.22
CA PHE A 156 -4.18 11.58 -2.35
C PHE A 156 -4.93 10.70 -3.34
N ALA A 157 -6.25 10.82 -3.43
CA ALA A 157 -7.05 10.09 -4.41
C ALA A 157 -6.63 10.42 -5.86
N LYS A 158 -6.33 11.68 -6.15
CA LYS A 158 -5.83 12.12 -7.47
C LYS A 158 -4.44 11.53 -7.78
N ILE A 159 -3.53 11.58 -6.80
CA ILE A 159 -2.17 11.04 -6.91
C ILE A 159 -2.20 9.53 -7.11
N LEU A 160 -3.00 8.83 -6.32
CA LEU A 160 -3.17 7.38 -6.41
C LEU A 160 -3.81 6.95 -7.73
N ASN A 161 -4.78 7.71 -8.25
CA ASN A 161 -5.37 7.46 -9.56
C ASN A 161 -4.32 7.55 -10.67
N GLN A 162 -3.45 8.55 -10.62
CA GLN A 162 -2.36 8.69 -11.58
C GLN A 162 -1.42 7.48 -11.53
N GLU A 163 -0.97 7.08 -10.32
CA GLU A 163 -0.13 5.89 -10.13
C GLU A 163 -0.81 4.61 -10.62
N ALA A 164 -2.08 4.41 -10.26
CA ALA A 164 -2.85 3.23 -10.64
C ALA A 164 -3.00 3.08 -12.16
N ARG A 165 -3.25 4.18 -12.88
CA ARG A 165 -3.33 4.18 -14.34
C ARG A 165 -2.00 3.89 -15.01
N GLU A 166 -0.90 4.35 -14.45
CA GLU A 166 0.44 4.05 -14.95
C GLU A 166 0.85 2.60 -14.66
N LEU A 167 0.43 2.04 -13.52
CA LEU A 167 0.59 0.61 -13.19
C LEU A 167 -0.22 -0.27 -14.14
N GLU A 168 -1.47 0.09 -14.43
CA GLU A 168 -2.28 -0.59 -15.45
C GLU A 168 -1.57 -0.58 -16.82
N ALA A 169 -1.07 0.58 -17.24
CA ALA A 169 -0.31 0.71 -18.49
C ALA A 169 1.01 -0.09 -18.49
N ALA A 170 1.58 -0.37 -17.33
CA ALA A 170 2.75 -1.23 -17.16
C ALA A 170 2.42 -2.73 -17.18
N GLY A 171 1.14 -3.11 -17.34
CA GLY A 171 0.69 -4.48 -17.47
C GLY A 171 0.22 -5.14 -16.17
N VAL A 172 -0.19 -4.33 -15.19
CA VAL A 172 -0.88 -4.84 -13.99
C VAL A 172 -2.32 -5.18 -14.35
N ASP A 173 -2.75 -6.39 -14.00
CA ASP A 173 -4.08 -6.91 -14.33
C ASP A 173 -5.12 -6.54 -13.27
N ILE A 174 -4.70 -6.37 -12.00
CA ILE A 174 -5.58 -6.07 -10.88
C ILE A 174 -4.93 -4.99 -10.00
N ILE A 175 -5.63 -3.89 -9.79
CA ILE A 175 -5.24 -2.85 -8.81
C ILE A 175 -6.03 -3.08 -7.53
N GLN A 176 -5.33 -3.34 -6.41
CA GLN A 176 -5.92 -3.45 -5.09
C GLN A 176 -5.65 -2.18 -4.28
N PHE A 177 -6.69 -1.61 -3.66
CA PHE A 177 -6.52 -0.57 -2.65
C PHE A 177 -6.68 -1.14 -1.26
N ASP A 178 -5.70 -0.90 -0.40
CA ASP A 178 -5.73 -1.30 1.01
C ASP A 178 -6.29 -0.16 1.86
N GLU A 179 -7.50 -0.36 2.39
CA GLU A 179 -8.23 0.61 3.22
C GLU A 179 -8.56 0.09 4.61
N PRO A 180 -7.57 -0.27 5.44
CA PRO A 180 -7.82 -0.63 6.84
C PRO A 180 -8.44 0.50 7.66
N ALA A 181 -8.33 1.76 7.25
CA ALA A 181 -8.97 2.90 7.89
C ALA A 181 -10.51 2.84 7.81
N PHE A 182 -11.07 2.17 6.81
CA PHE A 182 -12.53 1.99 6.64
C PHE A 182 -13.18 1.24 7.81
N ASN A 183 -12.43 0.40 8.51
CA ASN A 183 -12.92 -0.31 9.69
C ASN A 183 -13.05 0.54 10.96
N VAL A 184 -12.69 1.80 10.91
CA VAL A 184 -12.58 2.65 12.12
C VAL A 184 -13.36 3.95 11.98
N PHE A 185 -13.37 4.55 10.80
CA PHE A 185 -13.92 5.89 10.56
C PHE A 185 -15.22 5.81 9.74
N PHE A 186 -16.23 5.06 10.25
CA PHE A 186 -17.45 4.74 9.51
C PHE A 186 -18.22 5.98 9.02
N ASP A 187 -18.28 7.04 9.81
CA ASP A 187 -18.95 8.28 9.42
C ASP A 187 -18.20 8.93 8.24
N GLU A 188 -16.88 9.11 8.34
CA GLU A 188 -16.06 9.65 7.26
C GLU A 188 -16.09 8.77 6.00
N VAL A 189 -16.17 7.44 6.16
CA VAL A 189 -16.32 6.51 5.03
C VAL A 189 -17.60 6.79 4.26
N ASN A 190 -18.73 6.95 4.97
CA ASN A 190 -20.02 7.22 4.36
C ASN A 190 -20.10 8.63 3.75
N ASP A 191 -19.50 9.63 4.41
CA ASP A 191 -19.58 11.02 3.97
C ASP A 191 -18.72 11.30 2.72
N TRP A 192 -17.47 10.82 2.70
CA TRP A 192 -16.52 11.11 1.62
C TRP A 192 -15.52 9.99 1.31
N GLY A 193 -15.31 9.01 2.20
CA GLY A 193 -14.27 7.98 2.06
C GLY A 193 -14.48 7.11 0.83
N VAL A 194 -15.73 6.65 0.59
CA VAL A 194 -16.07 5.87 -0.61
C VAL A 194 -15.84 6.70 -1.87
N ALA A 195 -16.26 7.96 -1.88
CA ALA A 195 -16.09 8.84 -3.04
C ALA A 195 -14.60 9.12 -3.36
N THR A 196 -13.74 9.25 -2.34
CA THR A 196 -12.30 9.40 -2.57
C THR A 196 -11.66 8.11 -3.13
N LEU A 197 -12.12 6.94 -2.71
CA LEU A 197 -11.68 5.68 -3.28
C LEU A 197 -12.16 5.52 -4.73
N GLU A 198 -13.42 5.87 -5.03
CA GLU A 198 -13.95 5.90 -6.41
C GLU A 198 -13.12 6.84 -7.30
N ARG A 199 -12.72 8.00 -6.77
CA ARG A 199 -11.82 8.92 -7.49
C ARG A 199 -10.47 8.29 -7.78
N ALA A 200 -9.91 7.50 -6.86
CA ALA A 200 -8.65 6.79 -7.08
C ALA A 200 -8.77 5.68 -8.14
N LEU A 201 -9.97 5.13 -8.33
CA LEU A 201 -10.28 4.10 -9.33
C LEU A 201 -10.67 4.67 -10.70
N GLU A 202 -10.90 5.97 -10.83
CA GLU A 202 -11.50 6.59 -12.02
C GLU A 202 -10.68 6.31 -13.29
N GLY A 203 -11.38 5.78 -14.31
CA GLY A 203 -10.82 5.53 -15.65
C GLY A 203 -9.91 4.31 -15.77
N LEU A 204 -9.76 3.50 -14.71
CA LEU A 204 -9.13 2.18 -14.79
C LEU A 204 -10.03 1.22 -15.61
N LYS A 205 -9.39 0.36 -16.39
CA LYS A 205 -10.05 -0.68 -17.20
C LYS A 205 -9.74 -2.07 -16.68
N CYS A 206 -8.66 -2.21 -15.92
CA CYS A 206 -8.28 -3.46 -15.27
C CYS A 206 -9.27 -3.83 -14.16
N GLU A 207 -9.19 -5.04 -13.63
CA GLU A 207 -9.94 -5.42 -12.44
C GLU A 207 -9.46 -4.62 -11.24
N THR A 208 -10.38 -4.32 -10.30
CA THR A 208 -10.06 -3.60 -9.08
C THR A 208 -10.53 -4.38 -7.86
N ALA A 209 -9.79 -4.26 -6.76
CA ALA A 209 -10.10 -4.88 -5.49
C ALA A 209 -9.93 -3.88 -4.35
N VAL A 210 -10.71 -4.04 -3.30
CA VAL A 210 -10.52 -3.31 -2.03
C VAL A 210 -10.26 -4.31 -0.94
N HIS A 211 -9.15 -4.13 -0.22
CA HIS A 211 -8.81 -4.93 0.94
C HIS A 211 -9.06 -4.13 2.22
N ILE A 212 -10.03 -4.57 3.02
CA ILE A 212 -10.35 -3.99 4.32
C ILE A 212 -9.83 -4.92 5.41
N CYS A 213 -8.65 -4.60 5.92
CA CYS A 213 -7.95 -5.41 6.90
C CYS A 213 -8.49 -5.20 8.31
N TYR A 214 -8.63 -6.29 9.09
CA TYR A 214 -8.96 -6.20 10.52
C TYR A 214 -7.76 -5.84 11.42
N GLY A 215 -6.62 -5.52 10.82
CA GLY A 215 -5.38 -5.11 11.51
C GLY A 215 -4.46 -6.28 11.87
N TYR A 216 -3.25 -5.90 12.28
CA TYR A 216 -2.23 -6.87 12.71
C TYR A 216 -2.57 -7.52 14.05
N GLY A 217 -1.93 -8.66 14.37
CA GLY A 217 -2.13 -9.42 15.59
C GLY A 217 -1.54 -8.81 16.88
N ILE A 218 -1.34 -7.48 16.95
CA ILE A 218 -0.93 -6.79 18.16
C ILE A 218 -2.05 -6.84 19.22
N LYS A 219 -1.70 -6.78 20.50
CA LYS A 219 -2.66 -6.93 21.62
C LYS A 219 -3.86 -5.97 21.50
N ALA A 220 -3.63 -4.71 21.17
CA ALA A 220 -4.69 -3.71 20.96
C ALA A 220 -5.70 -4.12 19.87
N ASN A 221 -5.23 -4.78 18.79
CA ASN A 221 -6.08 -5.28 17.73
C ASN A 221 -6.79 -6.59 18.11
N THR A 222 -6.20 -7.41 18.98
CA THR A 222 -6.78 -8.69 19.40
C THR A 222 -8.05 -8.47 20.21
N ASP A 223 -8.05 -7.50 21.10
CA ASP A 223 -9.22 -7.19 21.93
C ASP A 223 -10.36 -6.58 21.09
N TRP A 224 -10.04 -5.76 20.12
CA TRP A 224 -11.00 -5.21 19.17
C TRP A 224 -11.58 -6.29 18.24
N LYS A 225 -10.77 -7.22 17.74
CA LYS A 225 -11.24 -8.34 16.89
C LYS A 225 -12.27 -9.23 17.60
N LYS A 226 -12.18 -9.41 18.91
CA LYS A 226 -13.15 -10.17 19.69
C LYS A 226 -14.56 -9.58 19.66
N SER A 227 -14.68 -8.27 19.40
CA SER A 227 -15.99 -7.59 19.31
C SER A 227 -16.74 -7.88 18.01
N PHE A 228 -16.08 -8.43 16.97
CA PHE A 228 -16.68 -8.78 15.69
C PHE A 228 -17.09 -10.25 15.56
N GLY A 229 -16.80 -11.06 16.55
CA GLY A 229 -17.00 -12.52 16.51
C GLY A 229 -18.24 -13.02 17.28
N SER A 230 -19.17 -12.14 17.61
CA SER A 230 -20.41 -12.52 18.30
C SER A 230 -21.63 -12.35 17.42
#